data_cdf7e1e432f2012a422fd89a97597f2c
#
_entry.id   cdf7e1e432f2012a422fd89a97597f2c
#
_cell.length_a   1.000
_cell.length_b   1.000
_cell.length_c   1.000
_cell.angle_alpha   90.00
_cell.angle_beta   90.00
_cell.angle_gamma   90.00
#
_symmetry.space_group_name_H-M   'P 1'
#
loop_
_entity.id
_entity.type
_entity.pdbx_description
1 polymer ?
#
loop_
_entity_poly.entity_id
_entity_poly.type
_entity_poly.pdbx_seq_one_letter_code
_entity_poly.pdbx_strand_id
1 'polypeptide(L)'
;MELQGSFTFLAIDSADVRLKSGGSSLIKMEIKAPVRSGKLHIVDSIATINLVLALDKLKTGNFFTEAAARTFIGGYNAHDLVFQGSGTHNGNAYDVSGNAQAGELDVEISITITAVANSPEPEVELVGSAAFGRVHIPLPGIGTVENLIIDIDARLTVSEV
;
A
#
# COMPACT_ATOMS: atom_id res chain seq x y z
N MET A 1 -21.94 -6.15 1.86
CA MET A 1 -22.18 -4.75 1.46
C MET A 1 -21.43 -4.49 0.16
N GLU A 2 -22.14 -4.02 -0.82
CA GLU A 2 -21.55 -3.72 -2.13
C GLU A 2 -21.28 -2.22 -2.21
N LEU A 3 -20.06 -1.86 -2.58
CA LEU A 3 -19.66 -0.47 -2.74
C LEU A 3 -19.98 0.01 -4.16
N GLN A 4 -20.66 1.13 -4.27
CA GLN A 4 -20.95 1.80 -5.55
C GLN A 4 -20.78 3.29 -5.36
N GLY A 5 -20.16 3.95 -6.34
CA GLY A 5 -19.98 5.40 -6.34
C GLY A 5 -18.56 5.82 -6.04
N SER A 6 -18.42 7.00 -5.51
CA SER A 6 -17.13 7.63 -5.21
C SER A 6 -16.94 7.74 -3.71
N PHE A 7 -15.74 7.36 -3.25
CA PHE A 7 -15.37 7.35 -1.84
C PHE A 7 -14.03 8.04 -1.65
N THR A 8 -13.87 8.65 -0.48
CA THR A 8 -12.59 9.21 -0.06
C THR A 8 -12.05 8.38 1.10
N PHE A 9 -10.77 8.03 1.06
CA PHE A 9 -10.10 7.39 2.19
C PHE A 9 -9.87 8.42 3.28
N LEU A 10 -10.22 8.06 4.51
CA LEU A 10 -10.02 8.96 5.65
C LEU A 10 -8.57 8.88 6.14
N ALA A 11 -7.92 10.04 6.20
CA ALA A 11 -6.55 10.16 6.72
C ALA A 11 -6.60 10.39 8.24
N ILE A 12 -6.88 9.31 8.97
CA ILE A 12 -6.96 9.33 10.44
C ILE A 12 -5.76 8.59 11.03
N ASP A 13 -5.52 8.70 12.33
CA ASP A 13 -4.33 8.14 12.99
C ASP A 13 -4.19 6.62 12.82
N SER A 14 -5.32 5.90 12.66
CA SER A 14 -5.31 4.45 12.47
C SER A 14 -5.27 4.03 10.99
N ALA A 15 -5.24 4.99 10.05
CA ALA A 15 -5.26 4.69 8.63
C ALA A 15 -3.83 4.45 8.12
N ASP A 16 -3.34 3.25 8.36
CA ASP A 16 -2.00 2.83 7.94
C ASP A 16 -2.09 1.69 6.94
N VAL A 17 -1.23 1.74 5.93
CA VAL A 17 -0.98 0.60 5.05
C VAL A 17 0.25 -0.12 5.56
N ARG A 18 0.12 -1.41 5.82
CA ARG A 18 1.20 -2.24 6.34
C ARG A 18 1.94 -2.91 5.20
N LEU A 19 3.27 -2.79 5.23
CA LEU A 19 4.17 -3.37 4.25
C LEU A 19 5.11 -4.34 4.98
N LYS A 20 5.10 -5.61 4.59
CA LYS A 20 5.92 -6.64 5.22
C LYS A 20 6.77 -7.34 4.17
N SER A 21 8.00 -7.67 4.52
CA SER A 21 8.78 -8.58 3.69
C SER A 21 8.11 -9.96 3.70
N GLY A 22 7.81 -10.48 2.50
CA GLY A 22 7.11 -11.74 2.33
C GLY A 22 8.01 -12.85 1.79
N GLY A 23 7.42 -14.02 1.61
CA GLY A 23 8.11 -15.15 1.03
C GLY A 23 9.24 -15.70 1.91
N SER A 24 10.30 -16.18 1.28
CA SER A 24 11.47 -16.74 1.94
C SER A 24 12.57 -15.71 2.20
N SER A 25 12.24 -14.43 2.24
CA SER A 25 13.21 -13.36 2.47
C SER A 25 13.93 -13.54 3.83
N LEU A 26 15.24 -13.37 3.82
CA LEU A 26 16.03 -13.37 5.05
C LEU A 26 15.84 -12.10 5.86
N ILE A 27 15.24 -11.07 5.26
CA ILE A 27 15.01 -9.78 5.90
C ILE A 27 13.60 -9.75 6.46
N LYS A 28 13.49 -9.51 7.75
CA LYS A 28 12.22 -9.32 8.44
C LYS A 28 11.99 -7.81 8.59
N MET A 29 11.15 -7.26 7.72
CA MET A 29 10.84 -5.84 7.75
C MET A 29 9.32 -5.65 7.78
N GLU A 30 8.87 -4.79 8.68
CA GLU A 30 7.47 -4.37 8.77
C GLU A 30 7.43 -2.86 8.88
N ILE A 31 6.69 -2.24 7.97
CA ILE A 31 6.55 -0.79 7.89
C ILE A 31 5.08 -0.46 7.86
N LYS A 32 4.68 0.61 8.55
CA LYS A 32 3.35 1.18 8.45
C LYS A 32 3.46 2.54 7.78
N ALA A 33 2.78 2.71 6.67
CA ALA A 33 2.75 3.96 5.92
C ALA A 33 1.39 4.61 6.10
N PRO A 34 1.30 5.77 6.76
CA PRO A 34 0.01 6.43 6.98
C PRO A 34 -0.60 6.91 5.67
N VAL A 35 -1.92 6.84 5.59
CA VAL A 35 -2.67 7.39 4.46
C VAL A 35 -2.70 8.90 4.56
N ARG A 36 -2.21 9.58 3.52
CA ARG A 36 -2.29 11.03 3.42
C ARG A 36 -3.58 11.47 2.73
N SER A 37 -3.96 10.78 1.67
CA SER A 37 -5.20 11.04 0.92
C SER A 37 -5.49 9.88 -0.01
N GLY A 38 -6.67 9.87 -0.61
CA GLY A 38 -6.98 8.89 -1.62
C GLY A 38 -8.45 8.85 -1.97
N LYS A 39 -8.73 8.26 -3.13
CA LYS A 39 -10.08 8.10 -3.65
C LYS A 39 -10.27 6.70 -4.21
N LEU A 40 -11.48 6.18 -4.02
CA LEU A 40 -11.93 4.93 -4.59
C LEU A 40 -13.21 5.20 -5.37
N HIS A 41 -13.23 4.82 -6.64
CA HIS A 41 -14.38 5.02 -7.51
C HIS A 41 -14.82 3.68 -8.08
N ILE A 42 -16.06 3.31 -7.84
CA ILE A 42 -16.60 2.04 -8.30
C ILE A 42 -17.86 2.30 -9.13
N VAL A 43 -17.75 2.03 -10.43
CA VAL A 43 -18.84 2.20 -11.39
C VAL A 43 -18.78 1.06 -12.40
N ASP A 44 -19.93 0.45 -12.70
CA ASP A 44 -20.07 -0.61 -13.70
C ASP A 44 -19.10 -1.79 -13.48
N SER A 45 -18.98 -2.20 -12.23
CA SER A 45 -18.10 -3.32 -11.81
C SER A 45 -16.61 -3.06 -12.06
N ILE A 46 -16.22 -1.80 -12.21
CA ILE A 46 -14.83 -1.38 -12.34
C ILE A 46 -14.46 -0.52 -11.13
N ALA A 47 -13.39 -0.90 -10.45
CA ALA A 47 -12.83 -0.12 -9.35
C ALA A 47 -11.61 0.64 -9.84
N THR A 48 -11.55 1.92 -9.51
CA THR A 48 -10.37 2.76 -9.76
C THR A 48 -9.94 3.34 -8.43
N ILE A 49 -8.67 3.20 -8.10
CA ILE A 49 -8.12 3.67 -6.84
C ILE A 49 -6.95 4.61 -7.08
N ASN A 50 -6.90 5.65 -6.27
CA ASN A 50 -5.75 6.54 -6.14
C ASN A 50 -5.48 6.68 -4.65
N LEU A 51 -4.33 6.22 -4.19
CA LEU A 51 -3.98 6.22 -2.77
C LEU A 51 -2.61 6.87 -2.59
N VAL A 52 -2.55 7.85 -1.69
CA VAL A 52 -1.30 8.55 -1.37
C VAL A 52 -0.91 8.22 0.06
N LEU A 53 0.30 7.68 0.21
CA LEU A 53 0.87 7.32 1.51
C LEU A 53 1.97 8.30 1.89
N ALA A 54 2.03 8.64 3.17
CA ALA A 54 3.03 9.59 3.69
C ALA A 54 4.33 8.88 4.02
N LEU A 55 5.33 9.00 3.14
CA LEU A 55 6.66 8.41 3.37
C LEU A 55 7.46 9.18 4.42
N ASP A 56 7.16 10.44 4.63
CA ASP A 56 7.80 11.26 5.67
C ASP A 56 7.32 10.92 7.08
N LYS A 57 6.31 10.06 7.20
CA LYS A 57 5.71 9.65 8.47
C LYS A 57 5.67 8.14 8.65
N LEU A 58 6.59 7.43 8.01
CA LEU A 58 6.68 5.98 8.17
C LEU A 58 6.89 5.59 9.62
N LYS A 59 6.25 4.49 10.02
CA LYS A 59 6.37 3.91 11.36
C LYS A 59 7.04 2.55 11.27
N THR A 60 8.14 2.38 11.98
CA THR A 60 8.85 1.10 12.10
C THR A 60 9.22 0.87 13.56
N GLY A 61 9.86 -0.25 13.82
CA GLY A 61 10.28 -0.58 15.18
C GLY A 61 11.43 0.26 15.72
N ASN A 62 12.22 0.91 14.86
CA ASN A 62 13.34 1.74 15.28
C ASN A 62 13.75 2.72 14.18
N PHE A 63 14.44 3.77 14.59
CA PHE A 63 14.88 4.86 13.70
C PHE A 63 15.76 4.38 12.55
N PHE A 64 16.67 3.47 12.82
CA PHE A 64 17.58 2.97 11.79
C PHE A 64 16.83 2.25 10.67
N THR A 65 15.83 1.46 11.04
CA THR A 65 14.96 0.76 10.07
C THR A 65 14.12 1.75 9.27
N GLU A 66 13.65 2.84 9.89
CA GLU A 66 12.89 3.89 9.21
C GLU A 66 13.71 4.54 8.10
N ALA A 67 14.94 4.93 8.40
CA ALA A 67 15.83 5.54 7.41
C ALA A 67 16.09 4.60 6.22
N ALA A 68 16.34 3.32 6.51
CA ALA A 68 16.55 2.30 5.49
C ALA A 68 15.29 2.09 4.64
N ALA A 69 14.14 2.04 5.27
CA ALA A 69 12.87 1.86 4.58
C ALA A 69 12.56 3.03 3.63
N ARG A 70 12.78 4.26 4.08
CA ARG A 70 12.56 5.44 3.24
C ARG A 70 13.50 5.47 2.05
N THR A 71 14.77 5.12 2.26
CA THR A 71 15.76 5.05 1.18
C THR A 71 15.38 3.97 0.18
N PHE A 72 14.90 2.84 0.67
CA PHE A 72 14.47 1.73 -0.16
C PHE A 72 13.24 2.08 -1.00
N ILE A 73 12.22 2.71 -0.41
CA ILE A 73 10.95 2.97 -1.09
C ILE A 73 11.07 4.12 -2.09
N GLY A 74 11.76 5.18 -1.80
CA GLY A 74 11.78 6.31 -2.72
C GLY A 74 12.94 7.29 -2.54
N GLY A 75 13.89 6.94 -1.70
CA GLY A 75 15.00 7.82 -1.35
C GLY A 75 14.60 8.87 -0.33
N TYR A 76 15.58 9.64 0.13
CA TYR A 76 15.37 10.60 1.21
C TYR A 76 14.45 11.76 0.84
N ASN A 77 14.33 12.06 -0.45
CA ASN A 77 13.57 13.22 -0.92
C ASN A 77 12.12 12.90 -1.28
N ALA A 78 11.73 11.62 -1.22
CA ALA A 78 10.36 11.23 -1.52
C ALA A 78 9.49 11.44 -0.28
N HIS A 79 8.48 12.30 -0.39
CA HIS A 79 7.52 12.57 0.68
C HIS A 79 6.28 11.69 0.59
N ASP A 80 5.90 11.32 -0.62
CA ASP A 80 4.69 10.56 -0.88
C ASP A 80 4.98 9.35 -1.76
N LEU A 81 4.26 8.25 -1.47
CA LEU A 81 4.12 7.15 -2.41
C LEU A 81 2.70 7.23 -2.97
N VAL A 82 2.58 7.25 -4.29
CA VAL A 82 1.29 7.34 -4.98
C VAL A 82 1.02 6.02 -5.69
N PHE A 83 -0.06 5.36 -5.29
CA PHE A 83 -0.58 4.17 -5.98
C PHE A 83 -1.78 4.54 -6.82
N GLN A 84 -1.76 4.18 -8.09
CA GLN A 84 -2.88 4.35 -9.02
C GLN A 84 -3.13 3.03 -9.72
N GLY A 85 -4.37 2.57 -9.67
CA GLY A 85 -4.72 1.30 -10.28
C GLY A 85 -6.19 1.20 -10.60
N SER A 86 -6.53 0.17 -11.40
CA SER A 86 -7.91 -0.15 -11.74
C SER A 86 -8.06 -1.65 -11.93
N GLY A 87 -9.29 -2.12 -11.84
CA GLY A 87 -9.57 -3.53 -12.00
C GLY A 87 -11.04 -3.83 -11.98
N THR A 88 -11.36 -5.10 -12.07
CA THR A 88 -12.74 -5.57 -12.24
C THR A 88 -13.20 -6.40 -11.04
N HIS A 89 -14.51 -6.52 -10.93
CA HIS A 89 -15.18 -7.30 -9.92
C HIS A 89 -14.87 -8.80 -10.07
N ASN A 90 -14.57 -9.44 -8.95
CA ASN A 90 -14.33 -10.88 -8.88
C ASN A 90 -14.95 -11.41 -7.57
N GLY A 91 -16.13 -12.05 -7.68
CA GLY A 91 -16.87 -12.48 -6.51
C GLY A 91 -17.33 -11.30 -5.67
N ASN A 92 -16.86 -11.22 -4.41
CA ASN A 92 -17.18 -10.14 -3.48
C ASN A 92 -16.09 -9.07 -3.40
N ALA A 93 -15.12 -9.14 -4.30
CA ALA A 93 -13.94 -8.28 -4.27
C ALA A 93 -13.65 -7.68 -5.64
N TYR A 94 -12.70 -6.76 -5.67
CA TYR A 94 -12.17 -6.18 -6.90
C TYR A 94 -10.69 -6.48 -6.98
N ASP A 95 -10.28 -7.08 -8.10
CA ASP A 95 -8.87 -7.33 -8.37
C ASP A 95 -8.32 -6.12 -9.15
N VAL A 96 -7.41 -5.41 -8.54
CA VAL A 96 -6.89 -4.14 -9.04
C VAL A 96 -5.39 -4.27 -9.28
N SER A 97 -4.95 -3.81 -10.43
CA SER A 97 -3.53 -3.72 -10.76
C SER A 97 -3.18 -2.28 -11.11
N GLY A 98 -1.98 -1.87 -10.73
CA GLY A 98 -1.52 -0.53 -11.02
C GLY A 98 -0.08 -0.34 -10.61
N ASN A 99 0.35 0.90 -10.57
CA ASN A 99 1.72 1.26 -10.27
C ASN A 99 1.81 2.14 -9.03
N ALA A 100 2.81 1.86 -8.21
CA ALA A 100 3.20 2.71 -7.10
C ALA A 100 4.46 3.48 -7.47
N GLN A 101 4.43 4.78 -7.28
CA GLN A 101 5.53 5.67 -7.61
C GLN A 101 5.95 6.48 -6.39
N ALA A 102 7.26 6.54 -6.16
CA ALA A 102 7.84 7.35 -5.10
C ALA A 102 9.29 7.69 -5.49
N GLY A 103 9.56 8.95 -5.76
CA GLY A 103 10.87 9.34 -6.25
C GLY A 103 11.20 8.64 -7.57
N GLU A 104 12.26 7.86 -7.59
CA GLU A 104 12.66 7.07 -8.77
C GLU A 104 12.02 5.68 -8.79
N LEU A 105 11.35 5.29 -7.72
CA LEU A 105 10.68 4.00 -7.62
C LEU A 105 9.41 3.99 -8.47
N ASP A 106 9.27 2.97 -9.30
CA ASP A 106 8.04 2.69 -10.05
C ASP A 106 7.88 1.17 -10.05
N VAL A 107 6.88 0.67 -9.33
CA VAL A 107 6.68 -0.76 -9.17
C VAL A 107 5.23 -1.12 -9.43
N GLU A 108 5.04 -2.24 -10.13
CA GLU A 108 3.70 -2.78 -10.37
C GLU A 108 3.20 -3.51 -9.13
N ILE A 109 1.97 -3.20 -8.73
CA ILE A 109 1.34 -3.78 -7.55
C ILE A 109 -0.03 -4.32 -7.94
N SER A 110 -0.34 -5.52 -7.43
CA SER A 110 -1.68 -6.11 -7.53
C SER A 110 -2.29 -6.20 -6.15
N ILE A 111 -3.50 -5.68 -6.00
CA ILE A 111 -4.24 -5.74 -4.74
C ILE A 111 -5.66 -6.24 -4.97
N THR A 112 -6.23 -6.81 -3.91
CA THR A 112 -7.64 -7.17 -3.84
C THR A 112 -8.31 -6.23 -2.86
N ILE A 113 -9.40 -5.60 -3.29
CA ILE A 113 -10.18 -4.67 -2.48
C ILE A 113 -11.49 -5.34 -2.11
N THR A 114 -11.77 -5.45 -0.81
CA THR A 114 -12.99 -6.09 -0.30
C THR A 114 -13.69 -5.14 0.66
N ALA A 115 -15.01 -4.99 0.51
CA ALA A 115 -15.81 -4.25 1.48
C ALA A 115 -15.92 -5.05 2.77
N VAL A 116 -15.69 -4.40 3.91
CA VAL A 116 -15.80 -5.05 5.22
C VAL A 116 -17.27 -5.09 5.64
N ALA A 117 -17.78 -6.30 5.90
CA ALA A 117 -19.15 -6.48 6.37
C ALA A 117 -19.28 -6.13 7.85
N ASN A 118 -20.46 -5.63 8.23
CA ASN A 118 -20.83 -5.38 9.64
C ASN A 118 -19.97 -4.34 10.36
N SER A 119 -19.31 -3.47 9.62
CA SER A 119 -18.59 -2.35 10.20
C SER A 119 -19.55 -1.18 10.46
N PRO A 120 -19.42 -0.46 11.61
CA PRO A 120 -20.26 0.71 11.89
C PRO A 120 -20.04 1.86 10.89
N GLU A 121 -18.87 1.94 10.29
CA GLU A 121 -18.57 2.89 9.22
C GLU A 121 -18.09 2.12 7.99
N PRO A 122 -18.31 2.66 6.77
CA PRO A 122 -17.81 1.98 5.57
C PRO A 122 -16.29 1.78 5.62
N GLU A 123 -15.88 0.53 5.49
CA GLU A 123 -14.48 0.16 5.48
C GLU A 123 -14.16 -0.75 4.30
N VAL A 124 -12.92 -0.67 3.83
CA VAL A 124 -12.41 -1.59 2.82
C VAL A 124 -11.13 -2.24 3.33
N GLU A 125 -10.94 -3.48 2.93
CA GLU A 125 -9.70 -4.20 3.17
C GLU A 125 -8.92 -4.28 1.87
N LEU A 126 -7.64 -3.91 1.92
CA LEU A 126 -6.71 -4.01 0.79
C LEU A 126 -5.68 -5.07 1.13
N VAL A 127 -5.54 -6.05 0.25
CA VAL A 127 -4.54 -7.12 0.41
C VAL A 127 -3.86 -7.34 -0.92
N GLY A 128 -2.54 -7.34 -0.92
CA GLY A 128 -1.82 -7.55 -2.15
C GLY A 128 -0.33 -7.77 -1.94
N SER A 129 0.40 -7.68 -3.03
CA SER A 129 1.84 -7.85 -3.01
C SER A 129 2.51 -7.10 -4.15
N ALA A 130 3.79 -6.82 -3.96
CA ALA A 130 4.65 -6.20 -4.96
C ALA A 130 5.95 -7.00 -5.03
N ALA A 131 6.40 -7.30 -6.25
CA ALA A 131 7.67 -7.97 -6.50
C ALA A 131 8.69 -6.93 -6.94
N PHE A 132 9.73 -6.72 -6.13
CA PHE A 132 10.77 -5.73 -6.42
C PHE A 132 11.97 -6.32 -7.17
N GLY A 133 12.06 -7.64 -7.27
CA GLY A 133 13.21 -8.28 -7.88
C GLY A 133 14.49 -8.08 -7.07
N ARG A 134 15.54 -7.57 -7.70
CA ARG A 134 16.81 -7.31 -7.02
C ARG A 134 16.81 -5.90 -6.44
N VAL A 135 17.09 -5.80 -5.14
CA VAL A 135 17.09 -4.53 -4.42
C VAL A 135 18.31 -4.45 -3.51
N HIS A 136 18.97 -3.29 -3.52
CA HIS A 136 20.03 -3.00 -2.56
C HIS A 136 19.42 -2.33 -1.32
N ILE A 137 19.63 -2.95 -0.17
CA ILE A 137 19.14 -2.42 1.10
C ILE A 137 20.31 -1.77 1.83
N PRO A 138 20.21 -0.49 2.18
CA PRO A 138 21.31 0.27 2.79
C PRO A 138 21.43 -0.02 4.29
N LEU A 139 21.54 -1.30 4.64
CA LEU A 139 21.79 -1.75 6.01
C LEU A 139 23.10 -2.55 6.05
N PRO A 140 23.95 -2.32 7.06
CA PRO A 140 25.20 -3.07 7.18
C PRO A 140 24.95 -4.58 7.24
N GLY A 141 25.70 -5.34 6.43
CA GLY A 141 25.61 -6.79 6.40
C GLY A 141 24.49 -7.39 5.57
N ILE A 142 23.63 -6.58 4.96
CA ILE A 142 22.52 -7.07 4.13
C ILE A 142 22.86 -6.98 2.64
N GLY A 143 23.18 -5.78 2.15
CA GLY A 143 23.56 -5.61 0.76
C GLY A 143 22.42 -5.78 -0.23
N THR A 144 22.62 -6.61 -1.26
CA THR A 144 21.65 -6.84 -2.32
C THR A 144 20.76 -8.04 -2.00
N VAL A 145 19.45 -7.86 -2.13
CA VAL A 145 18.45 -8.92 -1.96
C VAL A 145 17.82 -9.22 -3.30
N GLU A 146 17.78 -10.49 -3.67
CA GLU A 146 17.11 -10.92 -4.91
C GLU A 146 15.72 -11.45 -4.60
N ASN A 147 14.79 -11.24 -5.53
CA ASN A 147 13.41 -11.71 -5.44
C ASN A 147 12.68 -11.22 -4.16
N LEU A 148 12.88 -9.95 -3.83
CA LEU A 148 12.19 -9.37 -2.69
C LEU A 148 10.71 -9.20 -3.02
N ILE A 149 9.86 -9.78 -2.18
CA ILE A 149 8.40 -9.65 -2.27
C ILE A 149 7.95 -8.89 -1.03
N ILE A 150 7.14 -7.86 -1.24
CA ILE A 150 6.53 -7.09 -0.17
C ILE A 150 5.03 -7.39 -0.14
N ASP A 151 4.55 -7.91 0.98
CA ASP A 151 3.14 -8.13 1.21
C ASP A 151 2.51 -6.84 1.73
N ILE A 152 1.32 -6.54 1.24
CA ILE A 152 0.61 -5.30 1.51
C ILE A 152 -0.72 -5.65 2.14
N ASP A 153 -1.04 -5.03 3.28
CA ASP A 153 -2.39 -5.13 3.83
C ASP A 153 -2.79 -3.82 4.50
N ALA A 154 -4.08 -3.53 4.44
CA ALA A 154 -4.65 -2.36 5.09
C ALA A 154 -6.14 -2.57 5.33
N ARG A 155 -6.65 -1.95 6.38
CA ARG A 155 -8.08 -1.84 6.63
C ARG A 155 -8.37 -0.37 6.83
N LEU A 156 -9.06 0.23 5.88
CA LEU A 156 -9.22 1.67 5.81
C LEU A 156 -10.68 2.07 5.80
N THR A 157 -10.99 3.13 6.53
CA THR A 157 -12.33 3.73 6.54
C THR A 157 -12.46 4.65 5.33
N VAL A 158 -13.62 4.59 4.67
CA VAL A 158 -13.93 5.44 3.53
C VAL A 158 -15.19 6.24 3.82
N SER A 159 -15.31 7.39 3.17
CA SER A 159 -16.48 8.25 3.25
C SER A 159 -17.01 8.49 1.85
N GLU A 160 -18.31 8.35 1.68
CA GLU A 160 -18.96 8.62 0.40
C GLU A 160 -18.87 10.11 0.06
N VAL A 161 -18.55 10.38 -1.19
CA VAL A 161 -18.44 11.76 -1.70
C VAL A 161 -19.77 12.26 -2.23
#